data_f7aa3c5db86e6cc4f0b265991b2af43c
#
_entry.id   f7aa3c5db86e6cc4f0b265991b2af43c
#
_cell.length_a   1.000
_cell.length_b   1.000
_cell.length_c   1.000
_cell.angle_alpha   90.00
_cell.angle_beta   90.00
_cell.angle_gamma   90.00
#
_symmetry.space_group_name_H-M   'P 1'
#
loop_
_entity.id
_entity.type
_entity.pdbx_description
1 polymer ?
#
loop_
_entity_poly.entity_id
_entity_poly.type
_entity_poly.pdbx_seq_one_letter_code
_entity_poly.pdbx_strand_id
1 'polypeptide(L)'
;MKKWVNIKRSPKKQPLNLSNSAPLCQAPSSEVRSPLIHFPAGAVDCHAHVCGPATQFPYAQERIYTPPDATLESYQALLKMLGVDRAVLVQPSVYGTDNSAMLAALKSNPQQLRGVAVISNDPHKVTDQDLADLHAAGVRGLRCNIVDIADKSAGLPIEQLKNLAKRIQGFGWHLELLMHVNEYPDLAKTFEDFPVNLVFGHFGYTHTKHGVTDKGFQGLLDLMKHQRAWVKMTGPYRICDGDLPYVDMRPFNDAVIEANPNRLIWGSDWPHVMVKKQMPHDADLCDLLGSWVQDTGLRNSILVDNPCILYDFPALKSWRT
;
A
#
# COMPACT_ATOMS: atom_id res chain seq x y z
N MET A 1 -58.49 27.31 26.11
CA MET A 1 -58.35 26.30 25.05
C MET A 1 -56.85 26.05 24.78
N LYS A 2 -56.29 24.98 25.33
CA LYS A 2 -54.86 24.63 25.11
C LYS A 2 -54.79 23.68 23.93
N LYS A 3 -54.07 24.06 22.84
CA LYS A 3 -53.80 23.22 21.68
C LYS A 3 -52.67 22.28 22.01
N TRP A 4 -52.92 20.98 21.93
CA TRP A 4 -51.94 19.92 22.03
C TRP A 4 -51.10 19.85 20.74
N VAL A 5 -49.80 20.01 20.86
CA VAL A 5 -48.86 19.81 19.76
C VAL A 5 -48.53 18.33 19.66
N ASN A 6 -48.91 17.70 18.56
CA ASN A 6 -48.60 16.31 18.24
C ASN A 6 -47.12 16.17 17.90
N ILE A 7 -46.33 15.63 18.81
CA ILE A 7 -44.92 15.24 18.55
C ILE A 7 -44.95 13.96 17.72
N LYS A 8 -44.64 14.06 16.43
CA LYS A 8 -44.41 12.90 15.56
C LYS A 8 -43.16 12.18 16.09
N ARG A 9 -43.36 10.97 16.58
CA ARG A 9 -42.27 10.05 16.91
C ARG A 9 -41.43 9.75 15.65
N SER A 10 -40.14 10.02 15.69
CA SER A 10 -39.18 9.61 14.69
C SER A 10 -39.21 8.07 14.48
N PRO A 11 -39.10 7.58 13.26
CA PRO A 11 -39.07 6.14 13.02
C PRO A 11 -37.89 5.52 13.79
N LYS A 12 -38.18 4.49 14.59
CA LYS A 12 -37.16 3.66 15.25
C LYS A 12 -36.26 3.08 14.16
N LYS A 13 -34.96 3.43 14.19
CA LYS A 13 -33.95 2.73 13.39
C LYS A 13 -34.07 1.23 13.70
N GLN A 14 -34.40 0.45 12.69
CA GLN A 14 -34.31 -1.02 12.80
C GLN A 14 -32.87 -1.39 13.14
N PRO A 15 -32.63 -2.36 14.04
CA PRO A 15 -31.29 -2.85 14.26
C PRO A 15 -30.77 -3.44 12.95
N LEU A 16 -29.63 -2.94 12.48
CA LEU A 16 -28.85 -3.54 11.39
C LEU A 16 -28.62 -5.01 11.75
N ASN A 17 -29.12 -5.90 10.93
CA ASN A 17 -28.95 -7.34 11.08
C ASN A 17 -27.50 -7.69 10.71
N LEU A 18 -26.58 -7.68 11.71
CA LEU A 18 -25.14 -7.88 11.57
C LEU A 18 -24.79 -9.37 11.46
N SER A 19 -25.44 -10.12 10.57
CA SER A 19 -25.07 -11.50 10.24
C SER A 19 -24.25 -11.61 8.93
N ASN A 20 -23.70 -10.54 8.40
CA ASN A 20 -22.76 -10.60 7.27
C ASN A 20 -21.32 -10.63 7.80
N SER A 21 -20.80 -11.83 8.08
CA SER A 21 -19.36 -12.04 8.19
C SER A 21 -18.75 -11.69 6.82
N ALA A 22 -17.85 -10.70 6.76
CA ALA A 22 -17.12 -10.37 5.54
C ALA A 22 -16.44 -11.62 4.95
N PRO A 23 -16.45 -11.83 3.61
CA PRO A 23 -16.00 -13.06 2.99
C PRO A 23 -14.54 -13.36 3.34
N LEU A 24 -14.23 -14.64 3.54
CA LEU A 24 -12.87 -15.10 3.77
C LEU A 24 -12.06 -14.97 2.47
N CYS A 25 -10.84 -14.44 2.61
CA CYS A 25 -9.86 -14.47 1.53
C CYS A 25 -9.18 -15.85 1.46
N GLN A 26 -8.72 -16.19 0.28
CA GLN A 26 -7.87 -17.33 0.04
C GLN A 26 -6.53 -17.11 0.79
N ALA A 27 -5.95 -18.18 1.34
CA ALA A 27 -4.63 -18.14 1.94
C ALA A 27 -3.54 -17.96 0.87
N PRO A 28 -2.39 -17.33 1.20
CA PRO A 28 -1.25 -17.27 0.30
C PRO A 28 -0.75 -18.69 -0.04
N SER A 29 0.02 -18.82 -1.12
CA SER A 29 0.60 -20.10 -1.50
C SER A 29 1.46 -20.66 -0.37
N SER A 30 1.28 -21.94 -0.07
CA SER A 30 2.14 -22.68 0.88
C SER A 30 3.32 -23.37 0.20
N GLU A 31 3.44 -23.26 -1.12
CA GLU A 31 4.58 -23.80 -1.86
C GLU A 31 5.87 -23.08 -1.47
N VAL A 32 6.94 -23.85 -1.24
CA VAL A 32 8.26 -23.31 -0.87
C VAL A 32 9.17 -23.43 -2.08
N ARG A 33 9.43 -22.30 -2.73
CA ARG A 33 10.36 -22.20 -3.86
C ARG A 33 11.10 -20.87 -3.81
N SER A 34 12.43 -20.92 -3.89
CA SER A 34 13.22 -19.69 -4.04
C SER A 34 13.07 -19.10 -5.45
N PRO A 35 13.14 -17.77 -5.59
CA PRO A 35 13.15 -17.13 -6.89
C PRO A 35 14.42 -17.47 -7.67
N LEU A 36 14.35 -17.33 -8.99
CA LEU A 36 15.51 -17.46 -9.88
C LEU A 36 16.43 -16.24 -9.81
N ILE A 37 15.87 -15.06 -9.53
CA ILE A 37 16.67 -13.86 -9.30
C ILE A 37 17.26 -13.87 -7.89
N HIS A 38 18.45 -13.31 -7.74
CA HIS A 38 19.06 -13.05 -6.43
C HIS A 38 18.75 -11.61 -5.99
N PHE A 39 18.27 -11.47 -4.76
CA PHE A 39 18.10 -10.18 -4.12
C PHE A 39 19.45 -9.71 -3.55
N PRO A 40 19.82 -8.44 -3.74
CA PRO A 40 21.02 -7.87 -3.14
C PRO A 40 20.87 -7.76 -1.61
N ALA A 41 21.99 -7.77 -0.89
CA ALA A 41 21.99 -7.52 0.54
C ALA A 41 21.27 -6.19 0.84
N GLY A 42 20.37 -6.22 1.82
CA GLY A 42 19.55 -5.08 2.19
C GLY A 42 18.36 -4.80 1.29
N ALA A 43 17.99 -5.72 0.42
CA ALA A 43 16.76 -5.62 -0.34
C ALA A 43 15.54 -5.43 0.57
N VAL A 44 14.57 -4.65 0.09
CA VAL A 44 13.36 -4.29 0.82
C VAL A 44 12.12 -4.73 0.04
N ASP A 45 11.26 -5.52 0.67
CA ASP A 45 9.88 -5.67 0.24
C ASP A 45 9.07 -4.45 0.72
N CYS A 46 8.65 -3.58 -0.20
CA CYS A 46 8.01 -2.30 0.14
C CYS A 46 6.49 -2.39 0.29
N HIS A 47 5.89 -3.58 0.24
CA HIS A 47 4.45 -3.72 0.41
C HIS A 47 4.06 -5.12 0.86
N ALA A 48 3.77 -5.27 2.13
CA ALA A 48 3.16 -6.47 2.69
C ALA A 48 2.23 -6.11 3.86
N HIS A 49 1.37 -7.05 4.22
CA HIS A 49 0.43 -6.90 5.33
C HIS A 49 0.61 -8.03 6.33
N VAL A 50 0.63 -7.71 7.63
CA VAL A 50 0.49 -8.71 8.69
C VAL A 50 -0.94 -8.70 9.21
N CYS A 51 -1.53 -9.89 9.34
CA CYS A 51 -2.90 -10.09 9.77
C CYS A 51 -2.98 -11.22 10.79
N GLY A 52 -3.71 -11.00 11.88
CA GLY A 52 -3.94 -12.01 12.91
C GLY A 52 -2.79 -12.22 13.90
N PRO A 53 -2.94 -13.15 14.84
CA PRO A 53 -4.20 -13.89 15.01
C PRO A 53 -5.35 -12.98 15.48
N ALA A 54 -6.57 -13.21 14.98
CA ALA A 54 -7.73 -12.36 15.26
C ALA A 54 -8.09 -12.30 16.77
N THR A 55 -7.66 -13.27 17.55
CA THR A 55 -7.83 -13.31 19.03
C THR A 55 -6.96 -12.26 19.73
N GLN A 56 -5.82 -11.89 19.13
CA GLN A 56 -4.92 -10.88 19.66
C GLN A 56 -5.12 -9.51 19.01
N PHE A 57 -5.38 -9.51 17.71
CA PHE A 57 -5.60 -8.31 16.91
C PHE A 57 -6.97 -8.42 16.21
N PRO A 58 -8.07 -8.01 16.87
CA PRO A 58 -9.41 -8.14 16.32
C PRO A 58 -9.60 -7.23 15.10
N TYR A 59 -10.27 -7.77 14.09
CA TYR A 59 -10.58 -7.02 12.87
C TYR A 59 -11.74 -6.04 13.09
N ALA A 60 -11.74 -4.92 12.35
CA ALA A 60 -12.83 -3.96 12.35
C ALA A 60 -14.15 -4.60 11.90
N GLN A 61 -15.26 -4.13 12.46
CA GLN A 61 -16.59 -4.66 12.12
C GLN A 61 -17.02 -4.31 10.71
N GLU A 62 -16.62 -3.14 10.22
CA GLU A 62 -16.95 -2.61 8.90
C GLU A 62 -16.04 -3.14 7.79
N ARG A 63 -15.20 -4.13 8.07
CA ARG A 63 -14.29 -4.70 7.06
C ARG A 63 -15.08 -5.34 5.90
N ILE A 64 -14.54 -5.22 4.69
CA ILE A 64 -15.16 -5.77 3.47
C ILE A 64 -14.66 -7.18 3.12
N TYR A 65 -13.62 -7.67 3.80
CA TYR A 65 -13.07 -9.03 3.68
C TYR A 65 -12.50 -9.50 5.02
N THR A 66 -12.29 -10.78 5.16
CA THR A 66 -11.58 -11.38 6.29
C THR A 66 -10.34 -12.08 5.77
N PRO A 67 -9.13 -11.62 6.12
CA PRO A 67 -7.90 -12.28 5.68
C PRO A 67 -7.69 -13.60 6.43
N PRO A 68 -6.91 -14.55 5.90
CA PRO A 68 -6.36 -15.62 6.69
C PRO A 68 -5.39 -15.06 7.74
N ASP A 69 -5.07 -15.85 8.76
CA ASP A 69 -3.94 -15.50 9.62
C ASP A 69 -2.66 -15.46 8.79
N ALA A 70 -2.05 -14.30 8.74
CA ALA A 70 -0.84 -13.98 8.00
C ALA A 70 0.11 -13.25 8.97
N THR A 71 0.70 -14.05 9.87
CA THR A 71 1.47 -13.55 11.02
C THR A 71 2.85 -13.05 10.60
N LEU A 72 3.50 -12.28 11.47
CA LEU A 72 4.86 -11.82 11.25
C LEU A 72 5.83 -13.00 11.06
N GLU A 73 5.67 -14.11 11.83
CA GLU A 73 6.53 -15.27 11.69
C GLU A 73 6.42 -15.91 10.30
N SER A 74 5.19 -16.04 9.78
CA SER A 74 4.95 -16.57 8.43
C SER A 74 5.58 -15.67 7.37
N TYR A 75 5.46 -14.36 7.55
CA TYR A 75 6.06 -13.39 6.63
C TYR A 75 7.59 -13.40 6.69
N GLN A 76 8.19 -13.50 7.87
CA GLN A 76 9.66 -13.62 8.02
C GLN A 76 10.20 -14.91 7.39
N ALA A 77 9.45 -16.02 7.49
CA ALA A 77 9.82 -17.25 6.79
C ALA A 77 9.82 -17.06 5.27
N LEU A 78 8.82 -16.35 4.73
CA LEU A 78 8.77 -15.97 3.32
C LEU A 78 9.96 -15.09 2.93
N LEU A 79 10.22 -14.00 3.64
CA LEU A 79 11.35 -13.08 3.35
C LEU A 79 12.69 -13.84 3.31
N LYS A 80 12.91 -14.74 4.27
CA LYS A 80 14.11 -15.59 4.30
C LYS A 80 14.20 -16.49 3.07
N MET A 81 13.08 -17.08 2.63
CA MET A 81 13.03 -17.94 1.43
C MET A 81 13.34 -17.14 0.17
N LEU A 82 12.80 -15.90 0.08
CA LEU A 82 13.03 -15.01 -1.05
C LEU A 82 14.42 -14.38 -1.06
N GLY A 83 15.13 -14.37 0.07
CA GLY A 83 16.42 -13.68 0.22
C GLY A 83 16.28 -12.17 0.40
N VAL A 84 15.16 -11.71 1.00
CA VAL A 84 14.86 -10.31 1.28
C VAL A 84 15.13 -10.00 2.75
N ASP A 85 15.89 -8.95 3.03
CA ASP A 85 16.37 -8.64 4.39
C ASP A 85 15.44 -7.72 5.18
N ARG A 86 14.72 -6.84 4.49
CA ARG A 86 13.94 -5.76 5.09
C ARG A 86 12.55 -5.65 4.48
N ALA A 87 11.62 -5.05 5.20
CA ALA A 87 10.26 -4.89 4.70
C ALA A 87 9.56 -3.63 5.20
N VAL A 88 8.55 -3.22 4.44
CA VAL A 88 7.59 -2.16 4.82
C VAL A 88 6.22 -2.80 4.98
N LEU A 89 5.73 -2.79 6.22
CA LEU A 89 4.40 -3.24 6.55
C LEU A 89 3.40 -2.12 6.31
N VAL A 90 2.45 -2.38 5.45
CA VAL A 90 1.37 -1.43 5.15
C VAL A 90 0.12 -1.85 5.93
N GLN A 91 -0.50 -0.92 6.62
CA GLN A 91 -1.73 -1.17 7.39
C GLN A 91 -2.84 -1.70 6.47
N PRO A 92 -3.35 -2.93 6.67
CA PRO A 92 -4.47 -3.44 5.89
C PRO A 92 -5.80 -2.81 6.34
N SER A 93 -6.75 -2.64 5.41
CA SER A 93 -8.03 -1.99 5.68
C SER A 93 -8.90 -2.72 6.72
N VAL A 94 -8.65 -4.00 6.93
CA VAL A 94 -9.39 -4.83 7.90
C VAL A 94 -9.26 -4.40 9.35
N TYR A 95 -8.27 -3.60 9.69
CA TYR A 95 -8.08 -3.03 11.03
C TYR A 95 -8.53 -1.56 11.15
N GLY A 96 -8.96 -0.94 10.03
CA GLY A 96 -9.27 0.49 10.05
C GLY A 96 -8.07 1.32 10.52
N THR A 97 -8.28 2.11 11.59
CA THR A 97 -7.23 2.95 12.19
C THR A 97 -6.47 2.30 13.36
N ASP A 98 -6.76 1.03 13.68
CA ASP A 98 -6.02 0.29 14.71
C ASP A 98 -4.74 -0.32 14.13
N ASN A 99 -3.61 0.34 14.36
CA ASN A 99 -2.30 -0.08 13.86
C ASN A 99 -1.59 -1.10 14.80
N SER A 100 -2.24 -1.63 15.82
CA SER A 100 -1.61 -2.42 16.88
C SER A 100 -0.85 -3.65 16.37
N ALA A 101 -1.40 -4.38 15.39
CA ALA A 101 -0.73 -5.55 14.79
C ALA A 101 0.57 -5.15 14.09
N MET A 102 0.54 -4.10 13.26
CA MET A 102 1.71 -3.58 12.59
C MET A 102 2.75 -3.05 13.58
N LEU A 103 2.34 -2.26 14.58
CA LEU A 103 3.25 -1.69 15.59
C LEU A 103 3.92 -2.77 16.43
N ALA A 104 3.21 -3.85 16.78
CA ALA A 104 3.81 -5.00 17.47
C ALA A 104 4.91 -5.65 16.60
N ALA A 105 4.68 -5.80 15.30
CA ALA A 105 5.68 -6.30 14.36
C ALA A 105 6.90 -5.37 14.25
N LEU A 106 6.69 -4.05 14.09
CA LEU A 106 7.78 -3.06 14.02
C LEU A 106 8.65 -3.09 15.27
N LYS A 107 8.03 -3.18 16.45
CA LYS A 107 8.73 -3.23 17.72
C LYS A 107 9.65 -4.47 17.85
N SER A 108 9.24 -5.60 17.27
CA SER A 108 10.04 -6.83 17.35
C SER A 108 11.28 -6.80 16.43
N ASN A 109 11.25 -6.01 15.33
CA ASN A 109 12.32 -5.94 14.35
C ASN A 109 12.59 -4.51 13.84
N PRO A 110 12.97 -3.56 14.72
CA PRO A 110 13.03 -2.13 14.38
C PRO A 110 14.09 -1.78 13.34
N GLN A 111 15.09 -2.63 13.15
CA GLN A 111 16.16 -2.42 12.16
C GLN A 111 15.75 -2.87 10.75
N GLN A 112 14.87 -3.86 10.67
CA GLN A 112 14.48 -4.50 9.40
C GLN A 112 13.11 -4.05 8.91
N LEU A 113 12.26 -3.51 9.78
CA LEU A 113 10.87 -3.16 9.43
C LEU A 113 10.60 -1.66 9.49
N ARG A 114 9.77 -1.20 8.57
CA ARG A 114 9.12 0.12 8.59
C ARG A 114 7.62 -0.05 8.40
N GLY A 115 6.86 0.99 8.73
CA GLY A 115 5.41 0.96 8.65
C GLY A 115 4.82 2.09 7.81
N VAL A 116 3.68 1.81 7.18
CA VAL A 116 2.78 2.80 6.61
C VAL A 116 1.44 2.66 7.33
N ALA A 117 1.10 3.63 8.18
CA ALA A 117 -0.03 3.58 9.09
C ALA A 117 -1.32 4.14 8.46
N VAL A 118 -2.45 3.84 9.06
CA VAL A 118 -3.74 4.52 8.81
C VAL A 118 -4.14 5.24 10.10
N ILE A 119 -4.45 6.52 9.98
CA ILE A 119 -4.93 7.33 11.12
C ILE A 119 -6.30 7.91 10.82
N SER A 120 -7.00 8.36 11.86
CA SER A 120 -8.25 9.09 11.71
C SER A 120 -8.02 10.42 10.97
N ASN A 121 -8.92 10.74 10.05
CA ASN A 121 -8.95 12.06 9.40
C ASN A 121 -9.42 13.17 10.35
N ASP A 122 -10.00 12.82 11.50
CA ASP A 122 -10.40 13.77 12.53
C ASP A 122 -9.15 14.25 13.30
N PRO A 123 -8.75 15.51 13.19
CA PRO A 123 -7.55 16.03 13.82
C PRO A 123 -7.63 16.01 15.37
N HIS A 124 -8.82 15.90 15.94
CA HIS A 124 -9.01 15.81 17.39
C HIS A 124 -8.76 14.39 17.94
N LYS A 125 -8.71 13.38 17.07
CA LYS A 125 -8.47 11.97 17.47
C LYS A 125 -7.02 11.53 17.40
N VAL A 126 -6.15 12.32 16.78
CA VAL A 126 -4.73 12.01 16.61
C VAL A 126 -3.93 13.27 16.91
N THR A 127 -3.19 13.27 17.99
CA THR A 127 -2.34 14.38 18.42
C THR A 127 -0.98 14.35 17.70
N ASP A 128 -0.21 15.42 17.82
CA ASP A 128 1.16 15.45 17.30
C ASP A 128 2.09 14.50 18.08
N GLN A 129 1.77 14.24 19.36
CA GLN A 129 2.50 13.23 20.15
C GLN A 129 2.23 11.82 19.59
N ASP A 130 0.99 11.48 19.19
CA ASP A 130 0.68 10.20 18.56
C ASP A 130 1.50 10.02 17.26
N LEU A 131 1.66 11.08 16.45
CA LEU A 131 2.50 11.04 15.26
C LEU A 131 3.99 10.85 15.61
N ALA A 132 4.48 11.50 16.65
CA ALA A 132 5.86 11.31 17.12
C ALA A 132 6.09 9.88 17.63
N ASP A 133 5.14 9.30 18.35
CA ASP A 133 5.21 7.92 18.82
C ASP A 133 5.18 6.90 17.67
N LEU A 134 4.34 7.13 16.66
CA LEU A 134 4.35 6.35 15.44
C LEU A 134 5.69 6.45 14.70
N HIS A 135 6.27 7.65 14.60
CA HIS A 135 7.59 7.84 13.99
C HIS A 135 8.69 7.08 14.75
N ALA A 136 8.71 7.19 16.07
CA ALA A 136 9.65 6.48 16.93
C ALA A 136 9.50 4.94 16.79
N ALA A 137 8.29 4.45 16.56
CA ALA A 137 8.01 3.04 16.29
C ALA A 137 8.45 2.56 14.91
N GLY A 138 8.87 3.45 14.00
CA GLY A 138 9.34 3.09 12.67
C GLY A 138 8.34 3.35 11.53
N VAL A 139 7.24 4.06 11.79
CA VAL A 139 6.32 4.51 10.73
C VAL A 139 6.98 5.60 9.89
N ARG A 140 6.79 5.54 8.55
CA ARG A 140 7.39 6.48 7.59
C ARG A 140 6.38 7.00 6.57
N GLY A 141 5.11 6.68 6.71
CA GLY A 141 4.06 7.18 5.83
C GLY A 141 2.66 6.90 6.34
N LEU A 142 1.67 7.53 5.72
CA LEU A 142 0.26 7.28 5.96
C LEU A 142 -0.40 6.72 4.70
N ARG A 143 -1.21 5.68 4.86
CA ARG A 143 -2.04 5.12 3.78
C ARG A 143 -3.39 5.81 3.74
N CYS A 144 -3.80 6.24 2.55
CA CYS A 144 -5.12 6.74 2.24
C CYS A 144 -5.77 5.84 1.18
N ASN A 145 -6.78 5.09 1.59
CA ASN A 145 -7.52 4.20 0.70
C ASN A 145 -8.67 4.97 0.05
N ILE A 146 -8.53 5.32 -1.22
CA ILE A 146 -9.51 6.06 -2.01
C ILE A 146 -10.44 5.09 -2.78
N VAL A 147 -9.97 3.86 -3.04
CA VAL A 147 -10.75 2.84 -3.77
C VAL A 147 -12.03 2.46 -3.03
N ASP A 148 -11.95 2.33 -1.71
CA ASP A 148 -13.05 1.85 -0.87
C ASP A 148 -13.93 2.99 -0.32
N ILE A 149 -13.78 4.23 -0.80
CA ILE A 149 -14.67 5.34 -0.42
C ILE A 149 -16.09 5.03 -0.90
N ALA A 150 -17.04 5.01 0.04
CA ALA A 150 -18.42 4.64 -0.21
C ALA A 150 -19.16 5.62 -1.13
N ASP A 151 -18.89 6.92 -1.01
CA ASP A 151 -19.46 7.98 -1.83
C ASP A 151 -18.43 8.60 -2.77
N LYS A 152 -18.31 8.04 -3.96
CA LYS A 152 -17.42 8.56 -5.01
C LYS A 152 -17.93 9.86 -5.64
N SER A 153 -19.18 10.26 -5.43
CA SER A 153 -19.74 11.47 -6.01
C SER A 153 -19.13 12.75 -5.42
N ALA A 154 -18.58 12.68 -4.21
CA ALA A 154 -17.88 13.78 -3.55
C ALA A 154 -16.49 14.08 -4.14
N GLY A 155 -16.00 13.25 -5.08
CA GLY A 155 -14.66 13.36 -5.66
C GLY A 155 -13.53 13.04 -4.67
N LEU A 156 -12.29 13.44 -5.02
CA LEU A 156 -11.14 13.24 -4.12
C LEU A 156 -11.23 14.17 -2.89
N PRO A 157 -10.97 13.65 -1.68
CA PRO A 157 -10.98 14.46 -0.45
C PRO A 157 -9.68 15.31 -0.33
N ILE A 158 -9.42 16.17 -1.32
CA ILE A 158 -8.14 16.88 -1.49
C ILE A 158 -7.77 17.71 -0.26
N GLU A 159 -8.72 18.44 0.34
CA GLU A 159 -8.41 19.24 1.54
C GLU A 159 -8.03 18.35 2.73
N GLN A 160 -8.65 17.19 2.88
CA GLN A 160 -8.29 16.24 3.94
C GLN A 160 -6.89 15.67 3.69
N LEU A 161 -6.57 15.29 2.44
CA LEU A 161 -5.23 14.81 2.07
C LEU A 161 -4.16 15.88 2.28
N LYS A 162 -4.43 17.14 1.91
CA LYS A 162 -3.51 18.27 2.16
C LYS A 162 -3.31 18.52 3.65
N ASN A 163 -4.36 18.42 4.46
CA ASN A 163 -4.24 18.58 5.90
C ASN A 163 -3.40 17.45 6.53
N LEU A 164 -3.59 16.20 6.11
CA LEU A 164 -2.73 15.09 6.52
C LEU A 164 -1.28 15.32 6.09
N ALA A 165 -1.06 15.72 4.84
CA ALA A 165 0.26 15.99 4.29
C ALA A 165 1.01 17.07 5.10
N LYS A 166 0.36 18.18 5.44
CA LYS A 166 0.93 19.25 6.29
C LYS A 166 1.36 18.74 7.67
N ARG A 167 0.56 17.86 8.29
CA ARG A 167 0.87 17.31 9.62
C ARG A 167 2.09 16.40 9.62
N ILE A 168 2.31 15.66 8.54
CA ILE A 168 3.41 14.67 8.46
C ILE A 168 4.67 15.20 7.77
N GLN A 169 4.61 16.39 7.17
CA GLN A 169 5.73 17.00 6.45
C GLN A 169 7.00 17.10 7.31
N GLY A 170 6.86 17.52 8.58
CA GLY A 170 7.98 17.67 9.51
C GLY A 170 8.68 16.36 9.88
N PHE A 171 8.02 15.22 9.68
CA PHE A 171 8.60 13.88 9.91
C PHE A 171 9.29 13.31 8.67
N GLY A 172 9.22 13.98 7.52
CA GLY A 172 9.71 13.43 6.25
C GLY A 172 8.90 12.25 5.70
N TRP A 173 7.66 12.08 6.17
CA TRP A 173 6.79 11.01 5.74
C TRP A 173 6.15 11.31 4.38
N HIS A 174 5.59 10.26 3.76
CA HIS A 174 4.83 10.33 2.52
C HIS A 174 3.35 9.97 2.73
N LEU A 175 2.51 10.33 1.77
CA LEU A 175 1.16 9.77 1.64
C LEU A 175 1.16 8.64 0.62
N GLU A 176 0.73 7.45 1.03
CA GLU A 176 0.51 6.32 0.15
C GLU A 176 -0.96 6.27 -0.26
N LEU A 177 -1.20 6.40 -1.56
CA LEU A 177 -2.54 6.47 -2.14
C LEU A 177 -2.89 5.14 -2.82
N LEU A 178 -3.93 4.49 -2.35
CA LEU A 178 -4.58 3.40 -3.06
C LEU A 178 -5.75 3.99 -3.84
N MET A 179 -5.58 4.21 -5.14
CA MET A 179 -6.58 4.86 -5.98
C MET A 179 -6.46 4.40 -7.44
N HIS A 180 -7.56 4.41 -8.15
CA HIS A 180 -7.59 4.20 -9.59
C HIS A 180 -7.25 5.52 -10.30
N VAL A 181 -5.99 5.74 -10.67
CA VAL A 181 -5.57 7.03 -11.25
C VAL A 181 -6.27 7.34 -12.57
N ASN A 182 -6.69 6.33 -13.33
CA ASN A 182 -7.47 6.49 -14.56
C ASN A 182 -8.85 7.17 -14.37
N GLU A 183 -9.36 7.20 -13.13
CA GLU A 183 -10.59 7.94 -12.81
C GLU A 183 -10.34 9.47 -12.67
N TYR A 184 -9.07 9.91 -12.69
CA TYR A 184 -8.68 11.31 -12.41
C TYR A 184 -7.79 11.88 -13.54
N PRO A 185 -8.39 12.35 -14.65
CA PRO A 185 -7.63 12.82 -15.82
C PRO A 185 -6.75 14.04 -15.54
N ASP A 186 -7.05 14.84 -14.49
CA ASP A 186 -6.29 16.01 -14.06
C ASP A 186 -5.33 15.69 -12.90
N LEU A 187 -4.90 14.42 -12.74
CA LEU A 187 -4.12 13.93 -11.61
C LEU A 187 -2.88 14.78 -11.32
N ALA A 188 -2.09 15.09 -12.36
CA ALA A 188 -0.85 15.87 -12.21
C ALA A 188 -1.13 17.23 -11.58
N LYS A 189 -2.10 17.97 -12.13
CA LYS A 189 -2.50 19.29 -11.61
C LYS A 189 -3.06 19.21 -10.18
N THR A 190 -3.81 18.15 -9.87
CA THR A 190 -4.42 17.94 -8.56
C THR A 190 -3.38 17.79 -7.46
N PHE A 191 -2.24 17.16 -7.77
CA PHE A 191 -1.21 16.81 -6.80
C PHE A 191 0.12 17.58 -6.95
N GLU A 192 0.22 18.56 -7.88
CA GLU A 192 1.46 19.29 -8.15
C GLU A 192 2.05 20.00 -6.92
N ASP A 193 1.20 20.54 -6.03
CA ASP A 193 1.59 21.36 -4.87
C ASP A 193 1.49 20.62 -3.53
N PHE A 194 1.50 19.28 -3.54
CA PHE A 194 1.49 18.55 -2.28
C PHE A 194 2.82 18.72 -1.54
N PRO A 195 2.79 18.99 -0.20
CA PRO A 195 4.00 19.31 0.56
C PRO A 195 4.85 18.08 0.91
N VAL A 196 4.39 16.88 0.59
CA VAL A 196 5.07 15.60 0.84
C VAL A 196 5.13 14.75 -0.42
N ASN A 197 6.03 13.77 -0.45
CA ASN A 197 6.04 12.76 -1.51
C ASN A 197 4.72 11.98 -1.50
N LEU A 198 4.25 11.62 -2.69
CA LEU A 198 3.12 10.73 -2.89
C LEU A 198 3.64 9.36 -3.32
N VAL A 199 3.02 8.29 -2.83
CA VAL A 199 3.32 6.92 -3.25
C VAL A 199 2.05 6.30 -3.81
N PHE A 200 2.09 5.84 -5.05
CA PHE A 200 0.97 5.18 -5.69
C PHE A 200 1.19 3.66 -5.70
N GLY A 201 0.30 2.93 -5.02
CA GLY A 201 0.32 1.47 -5.01
C GLY A 201 -0.06 0.87 -6.36
N HIS A 202 0.45 -0.31 -6.68
CA HIS A 202 0.01 -1.14 -7.80
C HIS A 202 -0.06 -0.39 -9.15
N PHE A 203 1.02 0.30 -9.53
CA PHE A 203 1.06 1.10 -10.78
C PHE A 203 -0.08 2.13 -10.88
N GLY A 204 -0.45 2.78 -9.76
CA GLY A 204 -1.59 3.69 -9.72
C GLY A 204 -2.95 2.99 -9.87
N TYR A 205 -2.99 1.67 -9.67
CA TYR A 205 -4.18 0.83 -9.75
C TYR A 205 -4.94 0.99 -11.10
N THR A 206 -4.20 1.26 -12.18
CA THR A 206 -4.75 1.42 -13.54
C THR A 206 -4.82 0.07 -14.22
N HIS A 207 -6.04 -0.39 -14.53
CA HIS A 207 -6.22 -1.65 -15.23
C HIS A 207 -5.64 -1.58 -16.65
N THR A 208 -4.93 -2.62 -17.10
CA THR A 208 -4.20 -2.64 -18.38
C THR A 208 -5.09 -2.37 -19.60
N LYS A 209 -6.39 -2.67 -19.53
CA LYS A 209 -7.36 -2.35 -20.59
C LYS A 209 -7.46 -0.87 -20.95
N HIS A 210 -7.10 0.05 -20.05
CA HIS A 210 -7.11 1.50 -20.30
C HIS A 210 -5.90 1.94 -21.15
N GLY A 211 -4.84 1.12 -21.20
CA GLY A 211 -3.60 1.42 -21.90
C GLY A 211 -2.77 2.50 -21.21
N VAL A 212 -1.51 2.60 -21.61
CA VAL A 212 -0.56 3.59 -21.04
C VAL A 212 -0.89 5.02 -21.45
N THR A 213 -1.72 5.23 -22.47
CA THR A 213 -2.14 6.56 -22.94
C THR A 213 -3.32 7.14 -22.16
N ASP A 214 -3.84 6.41 -21.17
CA ASP A 214 -4.86 6.93 -20.26
C ASP A 214 -4.40 8.22 -19.59
N LYS A 215 -5.29 9.23 -19.54
CA LYS A 215 -4.93 10.57 -19.06
C LYS A 215 -4.50 10.60 -17.59
N GLY A 216 -5.16 9.83 -16.73
CA GLY A 216 -4.79 9.74 -15.32
C GLY A 216 -3.46 9.04 -15.13
N PHE A 217 -3.19 7.97 -15.89
CA PHE A 217 -1.89 7.29 -15.88
C PHE A 217 -0.77 8.20 -16.43
N GLN A 218 -1.03 8.96 -17.51
CA GLN A 218 -0.09 9.97 -18.00
C GLN A 218 0.18 11.06 -16.95
N GLY A 219 -0.84 11.47 -16.18
CA GLY A 219 -0.68 12.37 -15.05
C GLY A 219 0.22 11.80 -13.95
N LEU A 220 0.13 10.48 -13.67
CA LEU A 220 1.04 9.80 -12.75
C LEU A 220 2.48 9.82 -13.26
N LEU A 221 2.70 9.51 -14.54
CA LEU A 221 4.04 9.57 -15.15
C LEU A 221 4.63 10.99 -15.10
N ASP A 222 3.81 12.01 -15.28
CA ASP A 222 4.21 13.40 -15.16
C ASP A 222 4.65 13.77 -13.74
N LEU A 223 3.87 13.37 -12.73
CA LEU A 223 4.27 13.54 -11.33
C LEU A 223 5.58 12.82 -10.99
N MET A 224 5.84 11.64 -11.57
CA MET A 224 7.11 10.92 -11.41
C MET A 224 8.29 11.69 -12.02
N LYS A 225 8.15 12.21 -13.26
CA LYS A 225 9.16 13.03 -13.95
C LYS A 225 9.56 14.26 -13.12
N HIS A 226 8.58 14.89 -12.50
CA HIS A 226 8.78 16.04 -11.61
C HIS A 226 9.14 15.66 -10.16
N GLN A 227 9.47 14.40 -9.90
CA GLN A 227 9.89 13.88 -8.60
C GLN A 227 8.85 14.06 -7.47
N ARG A 228 7.56 14.16 -7.81
CA ARG A 228 6.45 14.32 -6.86
C ARG A 228 5.81 12.99 -6.46
N ALA A 229 5.95 11.97 -7.30
CA ALA A 229 5.34 10.67 -7.07
C ALA A 229 6.36 9.53 -7.11
N TRP A 230 6.09 8.52 -6.29
CA TRP A 230 6.70 7.19 -6.31
C TRP A 230 5.67 6.18 -6.77
N VAL A 231 6.12 5.13 -7.45
CA VAL A 231 5.25 4.03 -7.87
C VAL A 231 5.75 2.71 -7.29
N LYS A 232 4.81 1.96 -6.69
CA LYS A 232 5.05 0.57 -6.28
C LYS A 232 4.77 -0.37 -7.44
N MET A 233 5.78 -1.10 -7.85
CA MET A 233 5.72 -2.19 -8.82
C MET A 233 5.23 -3.46 -8.10
N THR A 234 3.94 -3.51 -7.78
CA THR A 234 3.33 -4.55 -6.95
C THR A 234 2.02 -5.04 -7.56
N GLY A 235 1.62 -6.25 -7.25
CA GLY A 235 0.29 -6.79 -7.52
C GLY A 235 -0.20 -6.71 -8.97
N PRO A 236 0.55 -7.18 -9.98
CA PRO A 236 0.12 -7.12 -11.38
C PRO A 236 -1.21 -7.84 -11.62
N TYR A 237 -1.48 -8.90 -10.89
CA TYR A 237 -2.73 -9.64 -10.92
C TYR A 237 -3.97 -8.84 -10.51
N ARG A 238 -3.81 -7.65 -9.92
CA ARG A 238 -4.91 -6.76 -9.53
C ARG A 238 -5.40 -5.89 -10.67
N ILE A 239 -4.54 -5.66 -11.67
CA ILE A 239 -4.76 -4.67 -12.73
C ILE A 239 -4.60 -5.23 -14.15
N CYS A 240 -4.37 -6.55 -14.27
CA CYS A 240 -4.27 -7.28 -15.54
C CYS A 240 -5.25 -8.43 -15.53
N ASP A 241 -5.96 -8.66 -16.65
CA ASP A 241 -6.87 -9.82 -16.79
C ASP A 241 -6.11 -11.12 -17.07
N GLY A 242 -4.92 -11.03 -17.67
CA GLY A 242 -4.08 -12.18 -17.98
C GLY A 242 -3.51 -12.87 -16.75
N ASP A 243 -3.02 -14.09 -16.98
CA ASP A 243 -2.28 -14.87 -16.00
C ASP A 243 -0.76 -14.58 -16.09
N LEU A 244 0.02 -15.16 -15.20
CA LEU A 244 1.47 -15.10 -15.24
C LEU A 244 1.99 -15.53 -16.63
N PRO A 245 2.88 -14.77 -17.28
CA PRO A 245 3.71 -13.67 -16.77
C PRO A 245 3.11 -12.27 -16.95
N TYR A 246 1.80 -12.07 -16.95
CA TYR A 246 1.11 -10.78 -17.03
C TYR A 246 1.64 -9.89 -18.17
N VAL A 247 1.66 -10.41 -19.38
CA VAL A 247 2.27 -9.75 -20.56
C VAL A 247 1.75 -8.34 -20.83
N ASP A 248 0.48 -8.08 -20.51
CA ASP A 248 -0.17 -6.77 -20.68
C ASP A 248 0.40 -5.70 -19.73
N MET A 249 1.16 -6.11 -18.70
CA MET A 249 1.85 -5.18 -17.80
C MET A 249 3.13 -4.61 -18.40
N ARG A 250 3.67 -5.21 -19.46
CA ARG A 250 4.97 -4.76 -20.01
C ARG A 250 4.98 -3.30 -20.44
N PRO A 251 3.98 -2.77 -21.18
CA PRO A 251 3.95 -1.35 -21.53
C PRO A 251 3.89 -0.42 -20.30
N PHE A 252 3.17 -0.82 -19.25
CA PHE A 252 3.07 -0.03 -18.01
C PHE A 252 4.40 0.00 -17.26
N ASN A 253 5.06 -1.16 -17.18
CA ASN A 253 6.38 -1.27 -16.57
C ASN A 253 7.41 -0.39 -17.29
N ASP A 254 7.48 -0.49 -18.61
CA ASP A 254 8.40 0.28 -19.42
C ASP A 254 8.15 1.81 -19.28
N ALA A 255 6.87 2.22 -19.25
CA ALA A 255 6.49 3.61 -19.08
C ALA A 255 6.90 4.21 -17.73
N VAL A 256 6.75 3.47 -16.62
CA VAL A 256 7.16 3.98 -15.29
C VAL A 256 8.69 4.00 -15.15
N ILE A 257 9.40 3.04 -15.75
CA ILE A 257 10.88 3.06 -15.80
C ILE A 257 11.38 4.26 -16.59
N GLU A 258 10.80 4.52 -17.77
CA GLU A 258 11.15 5.66 -18.62
C GLU A 258 10.84 6.99 -17.92
N ALA A 259 9.73 7.08 -17.19
CA ALA A 259 9.34 8.30 -16.50
C ALA A 259 10.34 8.69 -15.42
N ASN A 260 10.67 7.79 -14.49
CA ASN A 260 11.71 8.05 -13.49
C ASN A 260 12.08 6.78 -12.70
N PRO A 261 13.17 6.09 -13.05
CA PRO A 261 13.58 4.87 -12.37
C PRO A 261 13.97 5.07 -10.89
N ASN A 262 14.35 6.29 -10.50
CA ASN A 262 14.69 6.62 -9.11
C ASN A 262 13.45 6.85 -8.22
N ARG A 263 12.25 6.68 -8.77
CA ARG A 263 10.97 6.79 -8.07
C ARG A 263 10.18 5.48 -8.11
N LEU A 264 10.86 4.37 -8.35
CA LEU A 264 10.29 3.04 -8.35
C LEU A 264 10.71 2.25 -7.11
N ILE A 265 9.79 1.52 -6.55
CA ILE A 265 10.01 0.55 -5.48
C ILE A 265 9.20 -0.72 -5.78
N TRP A 266 9.65 -1.84 -5.26
CA TRP A 266 9.00 -3.13 -5.45
C TRP A 266 8.41 -3.66 -4.13
N GLY A 267 7.39 -4.52 -4.20
CA GLY A 267 6.85 -5.24 -3.06
C GLY A 267 6.08 -6.49 -3.47
N SER A 268 6.04 -7.48 -2.59
CA SER A 268 5.37 -8.76 -2.82
C SER A 268 3.85 -8.61 -2.88
N ASP A 269 3.28 -7.71 -2.08
CA ASP A 269 1.84 -7.60 -1.81
C ASP A 269 1.29 -8.79 -0.98
N TRP A 270 2.21 -9.51 -0.28
CA TRP A 270 1.83 -10.60 0.62
C TRP A 270 0.86 -10.11 1.73
N PRO A 271 -0.18 -10.84 2.11
CA PRO A 271 -0.56 -12.20 1.70
C PRO A 271 -1.58 -12.25 0.54
N HIS A 272 -1.57 -11.30 -0.37
CA HIS A 272 -2.38 -11.27 -1.59
C HIS A 272 -3.88 -11.29 -1.32
N VAL A 273 -4.34 -10.52 -0.32
CA VAL A 273 -5.76 -10.49 0.05
C VAL A 273 -6.65 -10.09 -1.12
N MET A 274 -7.89 -10.58 -1.14
CA MET A 274 -8.90 -10.30 -2.17
C MET A 274 -8.53 -10.73 -3.60
N VAL A 275 -7.55 -11.61 -3.79
CA VAL A 275 -7.28 -12.21 -5.11
C VAL A 275 -8.46 -13.06 -5.53
N LYS A 276 -8.99 -12.80 -6.73
CA LYS A 276 -10.14 -13.51 -7.33
C LYS A 276 -9.72 -14.52 -8.39
N LYS A 277 -8.44 -14.62 -8.65
CA LYS A 277 -7.82 -15.52 -9.62
C LYS A 277 -7.02 -16.61 -8.90
N GLN A 278 -6.21 -17.34 -9.66
CA GLN A 278 -5.20 -18.22 -9.08
C GLN A 278 -4.28 -17.40 -8.16
N MET A 279 -4.06 -17.90 -6.94
CA MET A 279 -3.15 -17.28 -5.98
C MET A 279 -1.74 -17.24 -6.58
N PRO A 280 -1.11 -16.05 -6.70
CA PRO A 280 0.25 -15.97 -7.21
C PRO A 280 1.22 -16.63 -6.25
N HIS A 281 2.32 -17.16 -6.77
CA HIS A 281 3.44 -17.60 -5.96
C HIS A 281 4.46 -16.46 -5.84
N ASP A 282 4.92 -16.17 -4.62
CA ASP A 282 5.80 -15.02 -4.38
C ASP A 282 7.12 -15.08 -5.16
N ALA A 283 7.71 -16.28 -5.34
CA ALA A 283 8.91 -16.43 -6.16
C ALA A 283 8.66 -16.08 -7.63
N ASP A 284 7.45 -16.37 -8.18
CA ASP A 284 7.11 -15.98 -9.54
C ASP A 284 7.01 -14.46 -9.68
N LEU A 285 6.48 -13.76 -8.66
CA LEU A 285 6.44 -12.30 -8.65
C LEU A 285 7.84 -11.67 -8.57
N CYS A 286 8.77 -12.32 -7.86
CA CYS A 286 10.17 -11.93 -7.85
C CYS A 286 10.83 -12.14 -9.22
N ASP A 287 10.62 -13.30 -9.85
CA ASP A 287 11.15 -13.62 -11.17
C ASP A 287 10.58 -12.69 -12.25
N LEU A 288 9.33 -12.28 -12.08
CA LEU A 288 8.68 -11.30 -12.94
C LEU A 288 9.39 -9.94 -12.88
N LEU A 289 9.77 -9.46 -11.69
CA LEU A 289 10.59 -8.26 -11.55
C LEU A 289 11.90 -8.40 -12.32
N GLY A 290 12.56 -9.55 -12.23
CA GLY A 290 13.77 -9.84 -12.99
C GLY A 290 13.58 -9.76 -14.52
N SER A 291 12.41 -10.19 -15.00
CA SER A 291 12.06 -10.09 -16.42
C SER A 291 11.74 -8.65 -16.87
N TRP A 292 11.14 -7.87 -15.98
CA TRP A 292 10.79 -6.47 -16.23
C TRP A 292 11.99 -5.54 -16.18
N VAL A 293 12.93 -5.80 -15.25
CA VAL A 293 14.10 -4.96 -14.99
C VAL A 293 15.35 -5.82 -15.15
N GLN A 294 15.80 -5.98 -16.39
CA GLN A 294 16.96 -6.84 -16.71
C GLN A 294 18.28 -6.23 -16.26
N ASP A 295 18.40 -4.90 -16.27
CA ASP A 295 19.55 -4.19 -15.74
C ASP A 295 19.65 -4.41 -14.23
N THR A 296 20.73 -5.07 -13.80
CA THR A 296 20.96 -5.43 -12.40
C THR A 296 21.19 -4.19 -11.54
N GLY A 297 21.86 -3.16 -12.05
CA GLY A 297 22.11 -1.91 -11.32
C GLY A 297 20.78 -1.19 -11.01
N LEU A 298 19.93 -1.04 -12.04
CA LEU A 298 18.60 -0.47 -11.87
C LEU A 298 17.74 -1.30 -10.92
N ARG A 299 17.75 -2.63 -11.08
CA ARG A 299 16.98 -3.52 -10.19
C ARG A 299 17.44 -3.39 -8.73
N ASN A 300 18.75 -3.31 -8.48
CA ASN A 300 19.29 -3.09 -7.15
C ASN A 300 18.89 -1.71 -6.59
N SER A 301 18.86 -0.68 -7.41
CA SER A 301 18.37 0.64 -6.96
C SER A 301 16.90 0.59 -6.56
N ILE A 302 16.04 -0.10 -7.31
CA ILE A 302 14.62 -0.31 -6.98
C ILE A 302 14.45 -1.10 -5.69
N LEU A 303 15.32 -2.07 -5.44
CA LEU A 303 15.22 -2.97 -4.27
C LEU A 303 15.91 -2.43 -3.02
N VAL A 304 16.90 -1.55 -3.14
CA VAL A 304 17.72 -1.09 -1.99
C VAL A 304 17.77 0.42 -1.88
N ASP A 305 18.31 1.15 -2.87
CA ASP A 305 18.56 2.59 -2.73
C ASP A 305 17.27 3.39 -2.59
N ASN A 306 16.34 3.16 -3.49
CA ASN A 306 15.05 3.85 -3.51
C ASN A 306 14.25 3.65 -2.22
N PRO A 307 14.08 2.39 -1.72
CA PRO A 307 13.46 2.17 -0.43
C PRO A 307 14.20 2.81 0.75
N CYS A 308 15.54 2.83 0.73
CA CYS A 308 16.32 3.50 1.78
C CYS A 308 16.00 4.99 1.86
N ILE A 309 15.88 5.65 0.70
CA ILE A 309 15.53 7.08 0.63
C ILE A 309 14.09 7.32 1.10
N LEU A 310 13.12 6.52 0.63
CA LEU A 310 11.71 6.77 0.90
C LEU A 310 11.30 6.42 2.35
N TYR A 311 11.87 5.34 2.89
CA TYR A 311 11.46 4.78 4.20
C TYR A 311 12.51 4.97 5.30
N ASP A 312 13.55 5.76 5.04
CA ASP A 312 14.59 6.05 6.02
C ASP A 312 15.22 4.77 6.62
N PHE A 313 15.58 3.81 5.74
CA PHE A 313 16.40 2.69 6.14
C PHE A 313 17.88 3.09 6.14
N PRO A 314 18.67 2.56 7.09
CA PRO A 314 20.12 2.76 7.05
C PRO A 314 20.72 2.28 5.73
N ALA A 315 21.55 3.13 5.11
CA ALA A 315 22.31 2.75 3.93
C ALA A 315 23.30 1.63 4.28
N LEU A 316 23.34 0.58 3.47
CA LEU A 316 24.33 -0.49 3.64
C LEU A 316 25.61 -0.12 2.89
N LYS A 317 26.76 -0.27 3.56
CA LYS A 317 28.07 0.11 3.00
C LYS A 317 28.58 -0.82 1.90
N SER A 318 27.97 -1.98 1.64
CA SER A 318 28.65 -3.10 0.98
C SER A 318 28.02 -3.66 -0.31
N TRP A 319 26.90 -3.17 -0.83
CA TRP A 319 26.36 -3.77 -2.07
C TRP A 319 26.92 -3.13 -3.37
N ARG A 320 27.68 -2.04 -3.24
CA ARG A 320 28.30 -1.32 -4.38
C ARG A 320 29.73 -1.76 -4.72
N THR A 321 30.20 -2.88 -4.14
CA THR A 321 31.52 -3.43 -4.44
C THR A 321 31.45 -4.56 -5.44
#